data_a27174aec4f2a3e67b13641ecf2fe95c
#
_entry.id   a27174aec4f2a3e67b13641ecf2fe95c
#
_cell.length_a   1.000
_cell.length_b   1.000
_cell.length_c   1.000
_cell.angle_alpha   90.00
_cell.angle_beta   90.00
_cell.angle_gamma   90.00
#
_symmetry.space_group_name_H-M   'P 1'
#
loop_
_entity.id
_entity.type
_entity.pdbx_description
1 polymer ?
#
loop_
_entity_poly.entity_id
_entity_poly.type
_entity_poly.pdbx_seq_one_letter_code
_entity_poly.pdbx_strand_id
1 'polypeptide(L)'
;MATDQPAQEWQTTEWFNTPEPLSLAALRGRIVMLTAFQMLCPGCVANAIPQAQRVAATFKSSDVAVIGLHSVFEHHDAMGPNALRVFLHEYQIRFPVAVDAPDGVDFPRTMRAYGFQGTPTMLLFDRDGQLRRHVFGHIPDLQLGAEIMALVCEGLPLDATVVSGQHGVCASGGCT
;
A
#
# COMPACT_ATOMS: atom_id res chain seq x y z
N MET A 1 -16.90 -6.96 -0.99
CA MET A 1 -17.37 -7.51 0.29
C MET A 1 -16.23 -7.35 1.28
N ALA A 2 -16.41 -6.56 2.33
CA ALA A 2 -15.44 -6.48 3.41
C ALA A 2 -15.49 -7.82 4.16
N THR A 3 -14.38 -8.56 4.16
CA THR A 3 -14.26 -9.77 4.96
C THR A 3 -13.89 -9.32 6.37
N ASP A 4 -14.78 -9.53 7.31
CA ASP A 4 -14.62 -9.21 8.75
C ASP A 4 -13.68 -10.23 9.43
N GLN A 5 -12.59 -10.60 8.75
CA GLN A 5 -11.54 -11.46 9.30
C GLN A 5 -10.37 -10.58 9.72
N PRO A 6 -9.88 -10.73 10.96
CA PRO A 6 -8.65 -10.09 11.38
C PRO A 6 -7.54 -10.51 10.41
N ALA A 7 -6.84 -9.52 9.87
CA ALA A 7 -5.77 -9.78 8.94
C ALA A 7 -4.66 -10.60 9.62
N GLN A 8 -4.16 -11.60 8.92
CA GLN A 8 -3.05 -12.41 9.38
C GLN A 8 -1.74 -11.61 9.25
N GLU A 9 -0.82 -11.80 10.19
CA GLU A 9 0.53 -11.26 10.05
C GLU A 9 1.22 -11.88 8.82
N TRP A 10 1.95 -11.06 8.08
CA TRP A 10 2.77 -11.55 6.98
C TRP A 10 3.99 -12.31 7.49
N GLN A 11 4.37 -13.33 6.76
CA GLN A 11 5.51 -14.20 7.09
C GLN A 11 6.68 -13.86 6.15
N THR A 12 7.72 -13.26 6.69
CA THR A 12 8.83 -12.70 5.91
C THR A 12 10.17 -13.21 6.43
N THR A 13 11.21 -13.20 5.59
CA THR A 13 12.56 -13.65 5.94
C THR A 13 13.56 -12.51 6.06
N GLU A 14 13.44 -11.49 5.21
CA GLU A 14 14.39 -10.38 5.15
C GLU A 14 13.64 -9.06 4.86
N TRP A 15 14.21 -7.95 5.33
CA TRP A 15 13.66 -6.63 5.12
C TRP A 15 14.71 -5.66 4.57
N PHE A 16 14.27 -4.75 3.71
CA PHE A 16 15.05 -3.67 3.11
C PHE A 16 14.39 -2.32 3.38
N ASN A 17 15.19 -1.25 3.37
CA ASN A 17 14.75 0.14 3.55
C ASN A 17 14.07 0.40 4.92
N THR A 18 14.34 -0.42 5.91
CA THR A 18 13.89 -0.25 7.28
C THR A 18 14.95 -0.80 8.23
N PRO A 19 15.15 -0.18 9.42
CA PRO A 19 16.13 -0.65 10.38
C PRO A 19 15.72 -1.98 11.06
N GLU A 20 14.42 -2.24 11.14
CA GLU A 20 13.87 -3.42 11.81
C GLU A 20 12.72 -4.02 10.99
N PRO A 21 12.45 -5.32 11.13
CA PRO A 21 11.27 -5.96 10.55
C PRO A 21 9.98 -5.27 11.01
N LEU A 22 9.06 -5.06 10.08
CA LEU A 22 7.74 -4.49 10.37
C LEU A 22 6.69 -5.59 10.46
N SER A 23 5.70 -5.38 11.32
CA SER A 23 4.51 -6.24 11.43
C SER A 23 3.25 -5.42 11.22
N LEU A 24 2.16 -6.04 10.83
CA LEU A 24 0.87 -5.38 10.72
C LEU A 24 0.43 -4.82 12.08
N ALA A 25 0.73 -5.55 13.16
CA ALA A 25 0.46 -5.09 14.53
C ALA A 25 1.22 -3.81 14.89
N ALA A 26 2.50 -3.68 14.49
CA ALA A 26 3.31 -2.49 14.73
C ALA A 26 2.87 -1.28 13.89
N LEU A 27 2.09 -1.50 12.84
CA LEU A 27 1.58 -0.47 11.93
C LEU A 27 0.17 0.02 12.30
N ARG A 28 -0.43 -0.47 13.40
CA ARG A 28 -1.73 0.00 13.89
C ARG A 28 -1.76 1.52 14.04
N GLY A 29 -2.91 2.10 13.78
CA GLY A 29 -3.12 3.54 13.75
C GLY A 29 -2.84 4.19 12.39
N ARG A 30 -2.24 3.46 11.44
CA ARG A 30 -2.00 3.90 10.05
C ARG A 30 -2.77 3.03 9.06
N ILE A 31 -3.13 3.62 7.93
CA ILE A 31 -3.56 2.84 6.77
C ILE A 31 -2.32 2.14 6.22
N VAL A 32 -2.43 0.87 5.88
CA VAL A 32 -1.31 0.12 5.30
C VAL A 32 -1.67 -0.30 3.88
N MET A 33 -0.84 0.13 2.92
CA MET A 33 -0.86 -0.38 1.56
C MET A 33 0.29 -1.37 1.38
N LEU A 34 -0.03 -2.65 1.24
CA LEU A 34 0.94 -3.68 0.88
C LEU A 34 0.83 -3.99 -0.61
N THR A 35 1.96 -3.94 -1.32
CA THR A 35 2.05 -4.28 -2.74
C THR A 35 2.96 -5.50 -2.91
N ALA A 36 2.36 -6.64 -3.25
CA ALA A 36 3.11 -7.85 -3.59
C ALA A 36 3.58 -7.76 -5.04
N PHE A 37 4.87 -8.05 -5.26
CA PHE A 37 5.51 -7.93 -6.56
C PHE A 37 6.62 -8.96 -6.75
N GLN A 38 7.04 -9.15 -8.01
CA GLN A 38 8.29 -9.80 -8.40
C GLN A 38 9.10 -8.85 -9.29
N MET A 39 10.43 -8.91 -9.20
CA MET A 39 11.34 -8.06 -10.00
C MET A 39 11.17 -8.27 -11.51
N LEU A 40 10.89 -9.49 -11.94
CA LEU A 40 10.74 -9.87 -13.35
C LEU A 40 9.29 -9.84 -13.84
N CYS A 41 8.34 -9.38 -13.01
CA CYS A 41 6.94 -9.23 -13.41
C CYS A 41 6.74 -7.90 -14.15
N PRO A 42 6.41 -7.90 -15.46
CA PRO A 42 6.25 -6.66 -16.24
C PRO A 42 5.18 -5.72 -15.66
N GLY A 43 4.03 -6.27 -15.23
CA GLY A 43 2.96 -5.48 -14.60
C GLY A 43 3.37 -4.84 -13.28
N CYS A 44 4.24 -5.52 -12.53
CA CYS A 44 4.80 -4.98 -11.29
C CYS A 44 5.70 -3.79 -11.57
N VAL A 45 6.64 -3.93 -12.50
CA VAL A 45 7.63 -2.90 -12.84
C VAL A 45 6.98 -1.71 -13.53
N ALA A 46 6.06 -1.95 -14.47
CA ALA A 46 5.44 -0.89 -15.24
C ALA A 46 4.35 -0.11 -14.48
N ASN A 47 3.66 -0.75 -13.54
CA ASN A 47 2.47 -0.15 -12.90
C ASN A 47 2.52 -0.16 -11.37
N ALA A 48 2.63 -1.33 -10.73
CA ALA A 48 2.40 -1.45 -9.29
C ALA A 48 3.49 -0.75 -8.45
N ILE A 49 4.75 -0.92 -8.80
CA ILE A 49 5.87 -0.26 -8.10
C ILE A 49 5.80 1.27 -8.26
N PRO A 50 5.67 1.84 -9.49
CA PRO A 50 5.46 3.27 -9.65
C PRO A 50 4.22 3.81 -8.92
N GLN A 51 3.13 3.05 -8.87
CA GLN A 51 1.93 3.43 -8.11
C GLN A 51 2.22 3.48 -6.61
N ALA A 52 2.89 2.47 -6.06
CA ALA A 52 3.29 2.44 -4.65
C ALA A 52 4.22 3.62 -4.30
N GLN A 53 5.16 3.98 -5.19
CA GLN A 53 6.03 5.15 -5.03
C GLN A 53 5.22 6.46 -5.01
N ARG A 54 4.21 6.60 -5.88
CA ARG A 54 3.32 7.78 -5.89
C ARG A 54 2.50 7.88 -4.61
N VAL A 55 1.96 6.76 -4.11
CA VAL A 55 1.25 6.74 -2.83
C VAL A 55 2.17 7.16 -1.69
N ALA A 56 3.38 6.58 -1.61
CA ALA A 56 4.37 6.92 -0.58
C ALA A 56 4.81 8.40 -0.63
N ALA A 57 4.83 9.01 -1.81
CA ALA A 57 5.16 10.42 -2.00
C ALA A 57 3.99 11.36 -1.70
N THR A 58 2.74 10.90 -1.86
CA THR A 58 1.53 11.72 -1.72
C THR A 58 1.04 11.81 -0.28
N PHE A 59 1.05 10.70 0.43
CA PHE A 59 0.50 10.62 1.79
C PHE A 59 1.60 10.76 2.84
N LYS A 60 1.28 11.35 3.98
CA LYS A 60 2.20 11.40 5.13
C LYS A 60 2.42 9.99 5.67
N SER A 61 3.66 9.65 5.97
CA SER A 61 4.02 8.34 6.54
C SER A 61 3.39 8.07 7.92
N SER A 62 2.93 9.11 8.62
CA SER A 62 2.14 8.99 9.84
C SER A 62 0.73 8.46 9.59
N ASP A 63 0.18 8.69 8.41
CA ASP A 63 -1.20 8.32 8.05
C ASP A 63 -1.26 7.05 7.21
N VAL A 64 -0.31 6.90 6.26
CA VAL A 64 -0.26 5.78 5.32
C VAL A 64 1.14 5.17 5.30
N ALA A 65 1.23 3.89 5.58
CA ALA A 65 2.44 3.09 5.43
C ALA A 65 2.36 2.30 4.11
N VAL A 66 3.36 2.46 3.26
CA VAL A 66 3.50 1.68 2.03
C VAL A 66 4.54 0.60 2.25
N ILE A 67 4.19 -0.65 1.97
CA ILE A 67 5.05 -1.82 2.15
C ILE A 67 5.11 -2.60 0.83
N GLY A 68 6.31 -2.90 0.38
CA GLY A 68 6.52 -3.86 -0.69
C GLY A 68 6.69 -5.28 -0.13
N LEU A 69 6.10 -6.27 -0.79
CA LEU A 69 6.30 -7.68 -0.48
C LEU A 69 6.82 -8.39 -1.73
N HIS A 70 8.10 -8.76 -1.72
CA HIS A 70 8.71 -9.51 -2.80
C HIS A 70 8.34 -10.99 -2.67
N SER A 71 7.30 -11.41 -3.38
CA SER A 71 6.71 -12.76 -3.32
C SER A 71 7.16 -13.55 -4.55
N VAL A 72 8.23 -14.35 -4.40
CA VAL A 72 8.83 -15.12 -5.50
C VAL A 72 8.21 -16.49 -5.57
N PHE A 73 7.58 -16.82 -6.69
CA PHE A 73 6.98 -18.13 -6.97
C PHE A 73 7.44 -18.72 -8.33
N GLU A 74 8.27 -17.99 -9.07
CA GLU A 74 8.91 -18.42 -10.31
C GLU A 74 10.29 -17.78 -10.44
N HIS A 75 11.17 -18.32 -11.27
CA HIS A 75 12.52 -17.80 -11.51
C HIS A 75 13.33 -17.54 -10.22
N HIS A 76 13.25 -18.43 -9.24
CA HIS A 76 13.85 -18.27 -7.91
C HIS A 76 15.34 -17.93 -7.96
N ASP A 77 16.10 -18.54 -8.87
CA ASP A 77 17.55 -18.32 -9.00
C ASP A 77 17.90 -16.89 -9.46
N ALA A 78 16.98 -16.23 -10.18
CA ALA A 78 17.18 -14.88 -10.70
C ALA A 78 16.70 -13.78 -9.74
N MET A 79 15.86 -14.11 -8.76
CA MET A 79 15.15 -13.12 -7.90
C MET A 79 15.53 -13.26 -6.43
N GLY A 80 16.77 -13.63 -6.13
CA GLY A 80 17.26 -13.71 -4.76
C GLY A 80 17.47 -12.35 -4.11
N PRO A 81 17.70 -12.31 -2.77
CA PRO A 81 17.81 -11.07 -2.00
C PRO A 81 18.90 -10.11 -2.49
N ASN A 82 20.01 -10.63 -3.02
CA ASN A 82 21.08 -9.78 -3.56
C ASN A 82 20.64 -9.04 -4.82
N ALA A 83 19.93 -9.72 -5.72
CA ALA A 83 19.36 -9.10 -6.91
C ALA A 83 18.27 -8.08 -6.51
N LEU A 84 17.46 -8.40 -5.50
CA LEU A 84 16.46 -7.47 -4.97
C LEU A 84 17.10 -6.19 -4.45
N ARG A 85 18.19 -6.27 -3.70
CA ARG A 85 18.89 -5.07 -3.19
C ARG A 85 19.32 -4.14 -4.31
N VAL A 86 19.90 -4.68 -5.38
CA VAL A 86 20.28 -3.90 -6.56
C VAL A 86 19.06 -3.32 -7.25
N PHE A 87 18.02 -4.12 -7.44
CA PHE A 87 16.76 -3.68 -8.04
C PHE A 87 16.14 -2.50 -7.28
N LEU A 88 16.04 -2.60 -5.94
CA LEU A 88 15.50 -1.52 -5.10
C LEU A 88 16.31 -0.23 -5.26
N HIS A 89 17.62 -0.33 -5.36
CA HIS A 89 18.51 0.82 -5.59
C HIS A 89 18.29 1.44 -6.96
N GLU A 90 18.33 0.64 -8.03
CA GLU A 90 18.20 1.13 -9.42
C GLU A 90 16.84 1.75 -9.70
N TYR A 91 15.76 1.15 -9.17
CA TYR A 91 14.40 1.68 -9.32
C TYR A 91 14.02 2.73 -8.26
N GLN A 92 14.99 3.14 -7.41
CA GLN A 92 14.80 4.15 -6.38
C GLN A 92 13.61 3.86 -5.45
N ILE A 93 13.40 2.61 -5.13
CA ILE A 93 12.36 2.17 -4.19
C ILE A 93 12.85 2.44 -2.78
N ARG A 94 12.19 3.35 -2.05
CA ARG A 94 12.62 3.81 -0.74
C ARG A 94 11.70 3.39 0.40
N PHE A 95 10.49 2.98 0.11
CA PHE A 95 9.60 2.41 1.12
C PHE A 95 10.10 1.04 1.59
N PRO A 96 9.72 0.58 2.81
CA PRO A 96 10.09 -0.74 3.32
C PRO A 96 9.66 -1.87 2.39
N VAL A 97 10.56 -2.82 2.18
CA VAL A 97 10.30 -4.01 1.35
C VAL A 97 10.71 -5.25 2.12
N ALA A 98 9.78 -6.21 2.19
CA ALA A 98 10.01 -7.53 2.77
C ALA A 98 10.18 -8.60 1.69
N VAL A 99 10.89 -9.66 2.01
CA VAL A 99 10.92 -10.91 1.23
C VAL A 99 9.91 -11.87 1.86
N ASP A 100 8.92 -12.28 1.08
CA ASP A 100 7.93 -13.27 1.51
C ASP A 100 8.61 -14.62 1.81
N ALA A 101 8.28 -15.23 2.93
CA ALA A 101 8.92 -16.47 3.36
C ALA A 101 8.59 -17.60 2.37
N PRO A 102 9.58 -18.31 1.84
CA PRO A 102 9.35 -19.43 0.93
C PRO A 102 8.60 -20.57 1.62
N ASP A 103 7.82 -21.31 0.85
CA ASP A 103 7.11 -22.51 1.32
C ASP A 103 7.29 -23.65 0.30
N GLY A 104 8.50 -24.20 0.28
CA GLY A 104 8.92 -25.16 -0.73
C GLY A 104 9.16 -24.52 -2.10
N VAL A 105 8.60 -25.11 -3.14
CA VAL A 105 8.70 -24.64 -4.54
C VAL A 105 7.45 -23.92 -5.01
N ASP A 106 6.42 -23.86 -4.15
CA ASP A 106 5.13 -23.27 -4.45
C ASP A 106 5.06 -21.79 -4.06
N PHE A 107 3.85 -21.27 -3.97
CA PHE A 107 3.61 -19.91 -3.52
C PHE A 107 4.17 -19.67 -2.11
N PRO A 108 4.84 -18.52 -1.88
CA PRO A 108 5.33 -18.12 -0.58
C PRO A 108 4.21 -18.04 0.47
N ARG A 109 4.61 -18.05 1.73
CA ARG A 109 3.68 -18.21 2.87
C ARG A 109 2.64 -17.11 2.97
N THR A 110 3.04 -15.83 2.86
CA THR A 110 2.09 -14.71 2.92
C THR A 110 1.17 -14.73 1.70
N MET A 111 1.73 -14.97 0.52
CA MET A 111 0.97 -15.11 -0.72
C MET A 111 -0.12 -16.18 -0.59
N ARG A 112 0.22 -17.34 -0.01
CA ARG A 112 -0.72 -18.43 0.24
C ARG A 112 -1.76 -18.06 1.29
N ALA A 113 -1.35 -17.47 2.41
CA ALA A 113 -2.22 -17.11 3.53
C ALA A 113 -3.32 -16.13 3.12
N TYR A 114 -3.01 -15.20 2.20
CA TYR A 114 -3.98 -14.24 1.66
C TYR A 114 -4.65 -14.69 0.36
N GLY A 115 -4.28 -15.84 -0.20
CA GLY A 115 -4.87 -16.37 -1.43
C GLY A 115 -4.55 -15.51 -2.66
N PHE A 116 -3.31 -15.02 -2.80
CA PHE A 116 -2.91 -14.29 -3.99
C PHE A 116 -2.95 -15.19 -5.22
N GLN A 117 -3.47 -14.65 -6.31
CA GLN A 117 -3.52 -15.36 -7.60
C GLN A 117 -2.25 -15.15 -8.45
N GLY A 118 -1.41 -14.20 -8.05
CA GLY A 118 -0.19 -13.79 -8.74
C GLY A 118 0.26 -12.41 -8.32
N THR A 119 1.15 -11.83 -9.10
CA THR A 119 1.62 -10.45 -8.92
C THR A 119 1.36 -9.61 -10.18
N PRO A 120 1.10 -8.30 -10.03
CA PRO A 120 1.00 -7.59 -8.76
C PRO A 120 -0.30 -7.88 -8.01
N THR A 121 -0.24 -7.91 -6.68
CA THR A 121 -1.42 -7.92 -5.81
C THR A 121 -1.29 -6.81 -4.78
N MET A 122 -2.37 -6.07 -4.53
CA MET A 122 -2.41 -4.98 -3.57
C MET A 122 -3.44 -5.28 -2.49
N LEU A 123 -3.01 -5.07 -1.23
CA LEU A 123 -3.88 -5.11 -0.05
C LEU A 123 -3.92 -3.73 0.59
N LEU A 124 -5.10 -3.29 1.04
CA LEU A 124 -5.26 -2.13 1.91
C LEU A 124 -5.82 -2.59 3.25
N PHE A 125 -5.17 -2.15 4.32
CA PHE A 125 -5.62 -2.35 5.69
C PHE A 125 -5.95 -1.00 6.32
N ASP A 126 -6.98 -0.97 7.15
CA ASP A 126 -7.34 0.23 7.92
C ASP A 126 -6.45 0.38 9.17
N ARG A 127 -6.74 1.42 9.98
CA ARG A 127 -6.00 1.74 11.20
C ARG A 127 -6.04 0.63 12.25
N ASP A 128 -7.11 -0.19 12.23
CA ASP A 128 -7.27 -1.35 13.09
C ASP A 128 -6.64 -2.62 12.48
N GLY A 129 -6.00 -2.49 11.32
CA GLY A 129 -5.36 -3.57 10.58
C GLY A 129 -6.36 -4.57 10.01
N GLN A 130 -7.61 -4.16 9.78
CA GLN A 130 -8.58 -4.98 9.07
C GLN A 130 -8.33 -4.86 7.57
N LEU A 131 -8.43 -5.96 6.87
CA LEU A 131 -8.29 -5.99 5.41
C LEU A 131 -9.55 -5.37 4.77
N ARG A 132 -9.36 -4.21 4.12
CA ARG A 132 -10.44 -3.45 3.48
C ARG A 132 -10.49 -3.66 1.96
N ARG A 133 -9.35 -3.96 1.36
CA ARG A 133 -9.25 -4.17 -0.10
C ARG A 133 -8.22 -5.24 -0.42
N HIS A 134 -8.55 -6.10 -1.37
CA HIS A 134 -7.66 -7.08 -1.98
C HIS A 134 -7.86 -7.01 -3.50
N VAL A 135 -6.81 -6.66 -4.23
CA VAL A 135 -6.85 -6.48 -5.69
C VAL A 135 -5.71 -7.25 -6.33
N PHE A 136 -6.04 -8.16 -7.23
CA PHE A 136 -5.08 -8.73 -8.17
C PHE A 136 -5.02 -7.86 -9.43
N GLY A 137 -3.82 -7.49 -9.84
CA GLY A 137 -3.60 -6.59 -10.97
C GLY A 137 -3.49 -5.12 -10.54
N HIS A 138 -3.96 -4.22 -11.39
CA HIS A 138 -3.82 -2.78 -11.25
C HIS A 138 -5.19 -2.08 -11.20
N ILE A 139 -5.30 -1.05 -10.38
CA ILE A 139 -6.44 -0.12 -10.36
C ILE A 139 -5.95 1.30 -10.67
N PRO A 140 -6.82 2.19 -11.21
CA PRO A 140 -6.45 3.57 -11.52
C PRO A 140 -5.99 4.34 -10.27
N ASP A 141 -4.98 5.21 -10.43
CA ASP A 141 -4.43 6.01 -9.33
C ASP A 141 -5.49 6.87 -8.61
N LEU A 142 -6.41 7.48 -9.37
CA LEU A 142 -7.48 8.30 -8.77
C LEU A 142 -8.42 7.46 -7.90
N GLN A 143 -8.74 6.24 -8.34
CA GLN A 143 -9.55 5.33 -7.54
C GLN A 143 -8.81 4.91 -6.27
N LEU A 144 -7.54 4.50 -6.39
CA LEU A 144 -6.73 4.13 -5.23
C LEU A 144 -6.58 5.28 -4.24
N GLY A 145 -6.28 6.49 -4.74
CA GLY A 145 -6.16 7.69 -3.92
C GLY A 145 -7.45 8.01 -3.15
N ALA A 146 -8.61 7.88 -3.79
CA ALA A 146 -9.91 8.08 -3.16
C ALA A 146 -10.20 7.02 -2.08
N GLU A 147 -9.92 5.74 -2.36
CA GLU A 147 -10.08 4.65 -1.40
C GLU A 147 -9.16 4.84 -0.17
N ILE A 148 -7.89 5.20 -0.37
CA ILE A 148 -6.97 5.48 0.74
C ILE A 148 -7.46 6.67 1.55
N MET A 149 -7.86 7.78 0.89
CA MET A 149 -8.31 8.98 1.58
C MET A 149 -9.58 8.72 2.38
N ALA A 150 -10.51 7.92 1.86
CA ALA A 150 -11.71 7.51 2.60
C ALA A 150 -11.34 6.79 3.91
N LEU A 151 -10.38 5.86 3.86
CA LEU A 151 -9.89 5.16 5.06
C LEU A 151 -9.15 6.09 6.03
N VAL A 152 -8.39 7.06 5.51
CA VAL A 152 -7.70 8.07 6.35
C VAL A 152 -8.72 8.92 7.11
N CYS A 153 -9.84 9.27 6.47
CA CYS A 153 -10.89 10.08 7.07
C CYS A 153 -11.84 9.27 8.00
N GLU A 154 -11.85 7.94 7.93
CA GLU A 154 -12.66 7.13 8.85
C GLU A 154 -12.25 7.39 10.31
N GLY A 155 -13.23 7.69 11.15
CA GLY A 155 -13.01 7.95 12.58
C GLY A 155 -12.43 9.32 12.93
N LEU A 156 -12.16 10.19 11.94
CA LEU A 156 -11.89 11.59 12.23
C LEU A 156 -13.21 12.29 12.61
N PRO A 157 -13.23 13.09 13.68
CA PRO A 157 -14.40 13.92 13.97
C PRO A 157 -14.62 14.83 12.76
N LEU A 158 -15.84 14.86 12.24
CA LEU A 158 -16.25 15.86 11.27
C LEU A 158 -16.26 17.22 12.01
N ASP A 159 -15.15 17.95 11.90
CA ASP A 159 -15.12 19.34 12.34
C ASP A 159 -16.16 20.11 11.52
N ALA A 160 -17.30 20.40 12.17
CA ALA A 160 -18.42 21.18 11.61
C ALA A 160 -18.06 22.67 11.37
N THR A 161 -16.78 23.01 11.29
CA THR A 161 -16.30 24.40 11.31
C THR A 161 -15.89 24.95 9.94
N VAL A 162 -16.33 24.39 8.84
CA VAL A 162 -16.05 24.96 7.50
C VAL A 162 -17.32 25.21 6.70
N VAL A 163 -18.39 25.74 7.31
CA VAL A 163 -19.51 26.39 6.58
C VAL A 163 -19.99 27.59 7.34
N SER A 164 -19.14 28.58 7.57
CA SER A 164 -19.56 29.96 7.77
C SER A 164 -18.85 30.85 6.75
N GLY A 165 -19.02 30.51 5.48
CA GLY A 165 -18.77 31.44 4.40
C GLY A 165 -19.81 32.51 4.47
N GLN A 166 -19.45 33.70 4.97
CA GLN A 166 -20.25 34.92 4.89
C GLN A 166 -20.61 35.14 3.41
N HIS A 167 -21.87 34.96 3.10
CA HIS A 167 -22.45 35.51 1.89
C HIS A 167 -22.33 37.02 1.98
N GLY A 168 -21.32 37.58 1.35
CA GLY A 168 -21.27 38.99 1.03
C GLY A 168 -22.44 39.33 0.10
N VAL A 169 -23.48 39.91 0.66
CA VAL A 169 -24.55 40.54 -0.11
C VAL A 169 -23.95 41.69 -0.89
N CYS A 170 -23.87 41.58 -2.22
CA CYS A 170 -23.63 42.72 -3.07
C CYS A 170 -24.83 43.68 -2.93
N ALA A 171 -24.66 44.75 -2.17
CA ALA A 171 -25.59 45.86 -2.16
C ALA A 171 -25.49 46.59 -3.51
N SER A 172 -26.61 46.63 -4.19
CA SER A 172 -26.86 47.42 -5.38
C SER A 172 -26.65 48.93 -5.08
N GLY A 173 -25.69 49.56 -5.74
CA GLY A 173 -25.47 51.01 -5.66
C GLY A 173 -24.99 51.52 -7.02
N GLY A 174 -25.85 52.30 -7.69
CA GLY A 174 -25.90 52.70 -9.06
C GLY A 174 -24.67 53.40 -9.64
N CYS A 175 -24.59 53.24 -10.96
CA CYS A 175 -23.82 54.11 -11.89
C CYS A 175 -24.47 55.48 -12.00
N THR A 176 -23.66 56.48 -11.89
CA THR A 176 -23.72 57.74 -12.67
C THR A 176 -22.34 58.06 -13.16
#